data_b3799b4dabe6496f214eb7e175404bde
#
_entry.id   b3799b4dabe6496f214eb7e175404bde
#
_cell.length_a   1.000
_cell.length_b   1.000
_cell.length_c   1.000
_cell.angle_alpha   90.00
_cell.angle_beta   90.00
_cell.angle_gamma   90.00
#
_symmetry.space_group_name_H-M   'P 1'
#
loop_
_entity.id
_entity.type
_entity.pdbx_description
1 polymer ?
#
loop_
_entity_poly.entity_id
_entity_poly.type
_entity_poly.pdbx_seq_one_letter_code
_entity_poly.pdbx_strand_id
1 'polypeptide(L)'
;MNILVINGSPKGQNSITLQTTNYLKILHPEHEFSVLDAGQKIKALEKDFTKAIEEVKKADLLVFSYPVYTFIAPCQLHRFIELLKEANLDLSEKFATQFTTSKHFYDITAHRYIKDNCFDLGLKYINGLSADMDDLSTEQGQKEAEEFFDFVMFNIEPVLLVK
;
A
#
# COMPACT_ATOMS: atom_id res chain seq x y z
N MET A 1 6.76 -14.20 -2.41
CA MET A 1 6.54 -13.10 -3.39
C MET A 1 7.18 -11.82 -2.88
N ASN A 2 7.38 -10.85 -3.79
CA ASN A 2 7.93 -9.53 -3.46
C ASN A 2 6.79 -8.54 -3.21
N ILE A 3 6.72 -8.00 -2.01
CA ILE A 3 5.68 -7.06 -1.58
C ILE A 3 6.32 -5.69 -1.37
N LEU A 4 5.91 -4.69 -2.16
CA LEU A 4 6.35 -3.32 -1.99
C LEU A 4 5.30 -2.51 -1.23
N VAL A 5 5.65 -2.09 -0.03
CA VAL A 5 4.85 -1.17 0.77
C VAL A 5 5.18 0.26 0.38
N ILE A 6 4.23 0.94 -0.23
CA ILE A 6 4.31 2.36 -0.57
C ILE A 6 3.77 3.15 0.63
N ASN A 7 4.69 3.62 1.47
CA ASN A 7 4.35 4.41 2.65
C ASN A 7 4.02 5.85 2.24
N GLY A 8 2.73 6.17 2.17
CA GLY A 8 2.23 7.50 1.80
C GLY A 8 2.24 8.51 2.95
N SER A 9 2.61 8.09 4.16
CA SER A 9 2.64 8.99 5.31
C SER A 9 3.79 10.01 5.25
N PRO A 10 3.52 11.29 5.47
CA PRO A 10 4.59 12.29 5.61
C PRO A 10 5.47 12.07 6.85
N LYS A 11 5.03 11.24 7.81
CA LYS A 11 5.80 10.87 9.00
C LYS A 11 6.86 9.77 8.76
N GLY A 12 6.91 9.21 7.54
CA GLY A 12 7.85 8.14 7.17
C GLY A 12 7.77 6.96 8.12
N GLN A 13 8.90 6.52 8.66
CA GLN A 13 9.01 5.36 9.56
C GLN A 13 8.23 5.51 10.89
N ASN A 14 7.83 6.72 11.26
CA ASN A 14 7.01 6.98 12.46
C ASN A 14 5.50 6.91 12.16
N SER A 15 5.10 6.38 11.01
CA SER A 15 3.70 6.18 10.66
C SER A 15 3.09 5.01 11.42
N ILE A 16 1.95 5.24 12.09
CA ILE A 16 1.18 4.17 12.74
C ILE A 16 0.73 3.14 11.70
N THR A 17 0.26 3.58 10.54
CA THR A 17 -0.16 2.70 9.45
C THR A 17 0.97 1.78 8.98
N LEU A 18 2.21 2.30 8.94
CA LEU A 18 3.37 1.49 8.59
C LEU A 18 3.69 0.44 9.65
N GLN A 19 3.42 0.70 10.93
CA GLN A 19 3.65 -0.29 12.00
C GLN A 19 2.78 -1.54 11.81
N THR A 20 1.55 -1.40 11.34
CA THR A 20 0.70 -2.54 10.99
C THR A 20 1.31 -3.38 9.86
N THR A 21 1.84 -2.72 8.84
CA THR A 21 2.52 -3.43 7.75
C THR A 21 3.79 -4.13 8.23
N ASN A 22 4.53 -3.51 9.17
CA ASN A 22 5.70 -4.13 9.79
C ASN A 22 5.31 -5.35 10.66
N TYR A 23 4.16 -5.29 11.33
CA TYR A 23 3.61 -6.44 12.06
C TYR A 23 3.35 -7.62 11.12
N LEU A 24 2.66 -7.39 9.99
CA LEU A 24 2.42 -8.42 8.98
C LEU A 24 3.72 -8.99 8.40
N LYS A 25 4.73 -8.15 8.18
CA LYS A 25 6.06 -8.60 7.74
C LYS A 25 6.72 -9.59 8.71
N ILE A 26 6.52 -9.41 10.02
CA ILE A 26 7.08 -10.32 11.05
C ILE A 26 6.35 -11.66 11.02
N LEU A 27 5.03 -11.65 10.80
CA LEU A 27 4.21 -12.85 10.78
C LEU A 27 4.40 -13.70 9.51
N HIS A 28 4.77 -13.06 8.40
CA HIS A 28 4.89 -13.69 7.08
C HIS A 28 6.33 -13.62 6.52
N PRO A 29 7.31 -14.26 7.20
CA PRO A 29 8.71 -14.23 6.78
C PRO A 29 8.98 -14.95 5.44
N GLU A 30 8.03 -15.71 4.92
CA GLU A 30 8.06 -16.37 3.61
C GLU A 30 7.92 -15.39 2.45
N HIS A 31 7.51 -14.13 2.70
CA HIS A 31 7.42 -13.06 1.72
C HIS A 31 8.53 -12.03 1.91
N GLU A 32 9.00 -11.47 0.79
CA GLU A 32 10.00 -10.39 0.82
C GLU A 32 9.28 -9.03 0.84
N PHE A 33 9.34 -8.34 1.97
CA PHE A 33 8.77 -7.00 2.13
C PHE A 33 9.84 -5.92 1.98
N SER A 34 9.59 -4.98 1.09
CA SER A 34 10.35 -3.72 0.97
C SER A 34 9.44 -2.52 1.24
N VAL A 35 10.03 -1.41 1.68
CA VAL A 35 9.28 -0.19 2.00
C VAL A 35 9.85 0.99 1.22
N LEU A 36 8.98 1.67 0.48
CA LEU A 36 9.27 2.93 -0.20
C LEU A 36 8.57 4.09 0.54
N ASP A 37 9.34 4.95 1.20
CA ASP A 37 8.83 6.12 1.94
C ASP A 37 8.39 7.24 0.99
N ALA A 38 7.33 7.02 0.21
CA ALA A 38 6.83 7.95 -0.78
C ALA A 38 6.39 9.28 -0.16
N GLY A 39 5.69 9.24 0.96
CA GLY A 39 5.19 10.44 1.64
C GLY A 39 6.31 11.35 2.13
N GLN A 40 7.30 10.81 2.84
CA GLN A 40 8.39 11.60 3.39
C GLN A 40 9.39 12.07 2.32
N LYS A 41 9.63 11.24 1.31
CA LYS A 41 10.68 11.47 0.29
C LYS A 41 10.15 12.03 -1.03
N ILE A 42 8.91 12.50 -1.09
CA ILE A 42 8.28 12.91 -2.35
C ILE A 42 9.12 13.94 -3.13
N LYS A 43 9.70 14.94 -2.46
CA LYS A 43 10.54 15.95 -3.12
C LYS A 43 11.83 15.38 -3.74
N ALA A 44 12.36 14.31 -3.20
CA ALA A 44 13.50 13.61 -3.79
C ALA A 44 13.06 12.74 -4.97
N LEU A 45 11.89 12.08 -4.85
CA LEU A 45 11.30 11.27 -5.91
C LEU A 45 10.88 12.12 -7.12
N GLU A 46 10.45 13.36 -6.94
CA GLU A 46 10.19 14.31 -8.03
C GLU A 46 11.45 14.65 -8.84
N LYS A 47 12.62 14.60 -8.22
CA LYS A 47 13.89 14.88 -8.90
C LYS A 47 14.46 13.65 -9.61
N ASP A 48 14.30 12.48 -9.00
CA ASP A 48 14.75 11.21 -9.54
C ASP A 48 13.81 10.08 -9.08
N PHE A 49 13.02 9.58 -10.01
CA PHE A 49 12.05 8.51 -9.79
C PHE A 49 12.59 7.12 -10.17
N THR A 50 13.82 7.02 -10.67
CA THR A 50 14.41 5.80 -11.22
C THR A 50 14.38 4.64 -10.23
N LYS A 51 14.81 4.87 -8.99
CA LYS A 51 14.81 3.85 -7.94
C LYS A 51 13.40 3.35 -7.61
N ALA A 52 12.42 4.25 -7.56
CA ALA A 52 11.04 3.86 -7.32
C ALA A 52 10.49 2.98 -8.45
N ILE A 53 10.82 3.29 -9.71
CA ILE A 53 10.47 2.45 -10.87
C ILE A 53 11.06 1.05 -10.73
N GLU A 54 12.32 0.93 -10.32
CA GLU A 54 12.97 -0.37 -10.12
C GLU A 54 12.29 -1.20 -9.04
N GLU A 55 11.96 -0.58 -7.89
CA GLU A 55 11.25 -1.25 -6.80
C GLU A 55 9.84 -1.70 -7.23
N VAL A 56 9.08 -0.83 -7.93
CA VAL A 56 7.76 -1.16 -8.47
C VAL A 56 7.84 -2.31 -9.48
N LYS A 57 8.85 -2.32 -10.36
CA LYS A 57 9.04 -3.41 -11.33
C LYS A 57 9.32 -4.76 -10.69
N LYS A 58 10.05 -4.80 -9.57
CA LYS A 58 10.38 -6.03 -8.84
C LYS A 58 9.20 -6.60 -8.05
N ALA A 59 8.28 -5.74 -7.62
CA ALA A 59 7.15 -6.14 -6.80
C ALA A 59 6.12 -6.97 -7.56
N ASP A 60 5.55 -7.96 -6.88
CA ASP A 60 4.37 -8.71 -7.32
C ASP A 60 3.09 -8.05 -6.79
N LEU A 61 3.16 -7.50 -5.57
CA LEU A 61 2.08 -6.80 -4.88
C LEU A 61 2.53 -5.41 -4.42
N LEU A 62 1.75 -4.39 -4.73
CA LEU A 62 1.89 -3.03 -4.23
C LEU A 62 0.88 -2.80 -3.10
N VAL A 63 1.36 -2.42 -1.91
CA VAL A 63 0.52 -2.09 -0.75
C VAL A 63 0.60 -0.59 -0.48
N PHE A 64 -0.45 0.15 -0.78
CA PHE A 64 -0.53 1.57 -0.45
C PHE A 64 -0.89 1.72 1.03
N SER A 65 0.09 2.07 1.85
CA SER A 65 -0.04 2.20 3.31
C SER A 65 -0.02 3.68 3.71
N TYR A 66 -1.15 4.23 4.21
CA TYR A 66 -1.23 5.66 4.50
C TYR A 66 -2.30 6.00 5.55
N PRO A 67 -2.09 7.07 6.34
CA PRO A 67 -3.12 7.61 7.22
C PRO A 67 -4.13 8.46 6.43
N VAL A 68 -5.38 8.41 6.81
CA VAL A 68 -6.42 9.32 6.32
C VAL A 68 -6.66 10.42 7.36
N TYR A 69 -6.35 11.66 6.98
CA TYR A 69 -6.50 12.79 7.91
C TYR A 69 -7.86 13.48 7.78
N THR A 70 -8.26 13.80 6.57
CA THR A 70 -9.53 14.50 6.30
C THR A 70 -10.13 13.94 5.02
N PHE A 71 -10.73 12.77 5.11
CA PHE A 71 -11.42 12.03 4.04
C PHE A 71 -10.55 11.57 2.86
N ILE A 72 -9.34 12.12 2.68
CA ILE A 72 -8.49 11.87 1.52
C ILE A 72 -7.12 11.31 1.90
N ALA A 73 -6.46 10.70 0.93
CA ALA A 73 -5.06 10.29 1.04
C ALA A 73 -4.14 11.53 1.15
N PRO A 74 -2.96 11.42 1.78
CA PRO A 74 -1.99 12.52 1.84
C PRO A 74 -1.60 13.02 0.45
N CYS A 75 -1.45 14.34 0.28
CA CYS A 75 -1.10 14.95 -1.01
C CYS A 75 0.22 14.42 -1.59
N GLN A 76 1.15 14.02 -0.74
CA GLN A 76 2.40 13.38 -1.16
C GLN A 76 2.15 12.05 -1.88
N LEU A 77 1.15 11.28 -1.42
CA LEU A 77 0.78 10.04 -2.09
C LEU A 77 0.09 10.30 -3.42
N HIS A 78 -0.73 11.35 -3.52
CA HIS A 78 -1.29 11.79 -4.79
C HIS A 78 -0.17 12.09 -5.79
N ARG A 79 0.84 12.87 -5.37
CA ARG A 79 1.97 13.20 -6.25
C ARG A 79 2.79 11.96 -6.64
N PHE A 80 2.99 11.02 -5.74
CA PHE A 80 3.64 9.74 -6.06
C PHE A 80 2.89 8.96 -7.15
N ILE A 81 1.57 8.90 -7.06
CA ILE A 81 0.72 8.22 -8.06
C ILE A 81 0.81 8.92 -9.43
N GLU A 82 0.86 10.26 -9.46
CA GLU A 82 1.10 11.02 -10.70
C GLU A 82 2.44 10.64 -11.32
N LEU A 83 3.53 10.63 -10.55
CA LEU A 83 4.85 10.22 -11.03
C LEU A 83 4.85 8.78 -11.55
N LEU A 84 4.10 7.89 -10.89
CA LEU A 84 3.96 6.51 -11.34
C LEU A 84 3.23 6.42 -12.69
N LYS A 85 2.18 7.23 -12.89
CA LYS A 85 1.48 7.36 -14.19
C LYS A 85 2.39 7.95 -15.27
N GLU A 86 3.16 8.99 -14.94
CA GLU A 86 4.12 9.62 -15.85
C GLU A 86 5.22 8.63 -16.31
N ALA A 87 5.58 7.66 -15.47
CA ALA A 87 6.55 6.63 -15.79
C ALA A 87 6.06 5.61 -16.84
N ASN A 88 4.77 5.56 -17.13
CA ASN A 88 4.13 4.74 -18.16
C ASN A 88 4.58 3.27 -18.15
N LEU A 89 4.55 2.64 -16.99
CA LEU A 89 4.93 1.24 -16.80
C LEU A 89 3.77 0.29 -17.16
N ASP A 90 4.09 -0.86 -17.73
CA ASP A 90 3.12 -1.97 -17.78
C ASP A 90 3.04 -2.66 -16.41
N LEU A 91 1.93 -2.48 -15.72
CA LEU A 91 1.65 -3.03 -14.41
C LEU A 91 0.51 -4.07 -14.42
N SER A 92 0.08 -4.53 -15.59
CA SER A 92 -1.09 -5.40 -15.79
C SER A 92 -0.99 -6.76 -15.10
N GLU A 93 0.22 -7.23 -14.86
CA GLU A 93 0.47 -8.50 -14.15
C GLU A 93 0.66 -8.36 -12.65
N LYS A 94 0.61 -7.12 -12.12
CA LYS A 94 0.84 -6.85 -10.71
C LYS A 94 -0.46 -6.64 -9.95
N PHE A 95 -0.44 -7.01 -8.68
CA PHE A 95 -1.54 -6.79 -7.76
C PHE A 95 -1.35 -5.50 -6.97
N ALA A 96 -2.45 -4.93 -6.52
CA ALA A 96 -2.44 -3.79 -5.62
C ALA A 96 -3.53 -3.92 -4.56
N THR A 97 -3.22 -3.45 -3.37
CA THR A 97 -4.19 -3.27 -2.28
C THR A 97 -3.82 -2.02 -1.49
N GLN A 98 -4.62 -1.68 -0.49
CA GLN A 98 -4.34 -0.56 0.39
C GLN A 98 -4.64 -0.89 1.84
N PHE A 99 -3.87 -0.27 2.71
CA PHE A 99 -4.05 -0.33 4.14
C PHE A 99 -4.09 1.09 4.70
N THR A 100 -5.19 1.46 5.37
CA THR A 100 -5.36 2.79 5.93
C THR A 100 -5.60 2.74 7.42
N THR A 101 -5.19 3.80 8.10
CA THR A 101 -5.66 4.11 9.45
C THR A 101 -6.37 5.45 9.46
N SER A 102 -7.51 5.51 10.12
CA SER A 102 -8.28 6.74 10.29
C SER A 102 -8.87 6.81 11.70
N LYS A 103 -9.20 8.02 12.16
CA LYS A 103 -10.15 8.17 13.25
C LYS A 103 -11.55 8.26 12.65
N HIS A 104 -12.48 7.46 13.16
CA HIS A 104 -13.89 7.48 12.76
C HIS A 104 -14.22 6.93 11.37
N PHE A 105 -13.33 6.18 10.72
CA PHE A 105 -13.59 5.49 9.45
C PHE A 105 -14.11 6.38 8.29
N TYR A 106 -13.76 7.65 8.25
CA TYR A 106 -14.11 8.56 7.17
C TYR A 106 -13.12 8.49 6.01
N ASP A 107 -12.90 7.30 5.45
CA ASP A 107 -11.85 7.02 4.46
C ASP A 107 -12.36 6.50 3.11
N ILE A 108 -13.68 6.42 2.93
CA ILE A 108 -14.30 5.91 1.69
C ILE A 108 -13.77 6.65 0.45
N THR A 109 -13.64 7.98 0.53
CA THR A 109 -13.13 8.79 -0.59
C THR A 109 -11.67 8.48 -0.89
N ALA A 110 -10.85 8.31 0.16
CA ALA A 110 -9.44 7.94 0.02
C ALA A 110 -9.29 6.54 -0.62
N HIS A 111 -10.08 5.57 -0.15
CA HIS A 111 -10.10 4.22 -0.70
C HIS A 111 -10.52 4.20 -2.17
N ARG A 112 -11.56 4.94 -2.52
CA ARG A 112 -12.01 5.05 -3.90
C ARG A 112 -10.94 5.68 -4.79
N TYR A 113 -10.30 6.75 -4.33
CA TYR A 113 -9.22 7.40 -5.07
C TYR A 113 -8.09 6.42 -5.41
N ILE A 114 -7.58 5.66 -4.43
CA ILE A 114 -6.51 4.68 -4.67
C ILE A 114 -7.00 3.58 -5.62
N LYS A 115 -8.19 3.04 -5.40
CA LYS A 115 -8.78 2.00 -6.26
C LYS A 115 -8.86 2.45 -7.72
N ASP A 116 -9.44 3.61 -7.98
CA ASP A 116 -9.62 4.14 -9.34
C ASP A 116 -8.26 4.38 -10.01
N ASN A 117 -7.27 4.89 -9.27
CA ASN A 117 -5.90 5.05 -9.78
C ASN A 117 -5.18 3.73 -10.04
N CYS A 118 -5.43 2.69 -9.23
CA CYS A 118 -4.90 1.35 -9.51
C CYS A 118 -5.45 0.80 -10.83
N PHE A 119 -6.73 1.00 -11.11
CA PHE A 119 -7.32 0.60 -12.40
C PHE A 119 -6.74 1.40 -13.57
N ASP A 120 -6.56 2.72 -13.43
CA ASP A 120 -5.92 3.55 -14.44
C ASP A 120 -4.48 3.09 -14.76
N LEU A 121 -3.77 2.58 -13.75
CA LEU A 121 -2.42 2.03 -13.87
C LEU A 121 -2.39 0.58 -14.40
N GLY A 122 -3.55 -0.02 -14.63
CA GLY A 122 -3.67 -1.42 -15.08
C GLY A 122 -3.46 -2.48 -14.01
N LEU A 123 -3.36 -2.08 -12.73
CA LEU A 123 -3.13 -2.99 -11.61
C LEU A 123 -4.37 -3.85 -11.30
N LYS A 124 -4.16 -5.10 -10.90
CA LYS A 124 -5.20 -6.01 -10.38
C LYS A 124 -5.48 -5.63 -8.93
N TYR A 125 -6.51 -4.80 -8.72
CA TYR A 125 -6.81 -4.26 -7.39
C TYR A 125 -7.61 -5.24 -6.52
N ILE A 126 -7.15 -5.46 -5.29
CA ILE A 126 -7.83 -6.20 -4.22
C ILE A 126 -8.28 -5.21 -3.17
N ASN A 127 -9.51 -5.36 -2.66
CA ASN A 127 -10.06 -4.45 -1.66
C ASN A 127 -9.14 -4.33 -0.43
N GLY A 128 -8.96 -3.09 0.01
CA GLY A 128 -8.09 -2.75 1.12
C GLY A 128 -8.77 -2.84 2.49
N LEU A 129 -7.96 -2.68 3.54
CA LEU A 129 -8.41 -2.60 4.92
C LEU A 129 -8.40 -1.16 5.41
N SER A 130 -9.50 -0.78 6.06
CA SER A 130 -9.63 0.43 6.88
C SER A 130 -9.54 0.05 8.35
N ALA A 131 -8.52 0.53 9.06
CA ALA A 131 -8.32 0.29 10.48
C ALA A 131 -8.45 1.57 11.30
N ASP A 132 -8.85 1.46 12.56
CA ASP A 132 -8.72 2.57 13.50
C ASP A 132 -7.25 2.75 13.90
N MET A 133 -6.87 3.96 14.32
CA MET A 133 -5.49 4.26 14.71
C MET A 133 -5.00 3.45 15.91
N ASP A 134 -5.90 2.98 16.74
CA ASP A 134 -5.59 2.25 17.97
C ASP A 134 -5.71 0.71 17.80
N ASP A 135 -6.14 0.21 16.65
CA ASP A 135 -6.44 -1.20 16.41
C ASP A 135 -5.25 -2.13 16.67
N LEU A 136 -4.03 -1.75 16.25
CA LEU A 136 -2.85 -2.58 16.52
C LEU A 136 -2.52 -2.77 18.00
N SER A 137 -3.04 -1.92 18.87
CA SER A 137 -2.89 -2.07 20.32
C SER A 137 -3.89 -3.08 20.91
N THR A 138 -4.82 -3.59 20.10
CA THR A 138 -5.86 -4.52 20.49
C THR A 138 -5.68 -5.87 19.81
N GLU A 139 -6.06 -6.96 20.48
CA GLU A 139 -6.07 -8.32 19.90
C GLU A 139 -7.01 -8.38 18.69
N GLN A 140 -8.14 -7.68 18.75
CA GLN A 140 -9.11 -7.64 17.66
C GLN A 140 -8.52 -6.99 16.41
N GLY A 141 -7.88 -5.84 16.54
CA GLY A 141 -7.28 -5.13 15.38
C GLY A 141 -6.08 -5.88 14.79
N GLN A 142 -5.30 -6.58 15.61
CA GLN A 142 -4.24 -7.47 15.13
C GLN A 142 -4.82 -8.60 14.30
N LYS A 143 -5.88 -9.25 14.78
CA LYS A 143 -6.58 -10.32 14.07
C LYS A 143 -7.18 -9.83 12.75
N GLU A 144 -7.79 -8.65 12.73
CA GLU A 144 -8.33 -8.05 11.50
C GLU A 144 -7.24 -7.79 10.45
N ALA A 145 -6.04 -7.37 10.88
CA ALA A 145 -4.90 -7.19 9.99
C ALA A 145 -4.42 -8.53 9.40
N GLU A 146 -4.39 -9.60 10.21
CA GLU A 146 -4.03 -10.95 9.76
C GLU A 146 -5.06 -11.50 8.77
N GLU A 147 -6.36 -11.47 9.13
CA GLU A 147 -7.45 -11.92 8.25
C GLU A 147 -7.49 -11.15 6.92
N PHE A 148 -7.18 -9.86 6.96
CA PHE A 148 -7.03 -9.06 5.74
C PHE A 148 -5.88 -9.55 4.87
N PHE A 149 -4.72 -9.82 5.45
CA PHE A 149 -3.57 -10.30 4.69
C PHE A 149 -3.84 -11.68 4.09
N ASP A 150 -4.45 -12.60 4.84
CA ASP A 150 -4.88 -13.90 4.36
C ASP A 150 -5.87 -13.78 3.18
N PHE A 151 -6.81 -12.84 3.27
CA PHE A 151 -7.74 -12.54 2.17
C PHE A 151 -6.99 -12.06 0.92
N VAL A 152 -5.99 -11.19 1.07
CA VAL A 152 -5.17 -10.72 -0.06
C VAL A 152 -4.41 -11.87 -0.68
N MET A 153 -3.77 -12.73 0.12
CA MET A 153 -3.03 -13.90 -0.37
C MET A 153 -3.94 -14.89 -1.09
N PHE A 154 -5.13 -15.18 -0.54
CA PHE A 154 -6.11 -16.06 -1.17
C PHE A 154 -6.52 -15.59 -2.59
N ASN A 155 -6.54 -14.28 -2.84
CA ASN A 155 -6.86 -13.72 -4.15
C ASN A 155 -5.67 -13.74 -5.13
N ILE A 156 -4.44 -13.81 -4.63
CA ILE A 156 -3.21 -13.75 -5.45
C ILE A 156 -2.69 -15.14 -5.81
N GLU A 157 -2.62 -16.05 -4.84
CA GLU A 157 -1.97 -17.36 -4.99
C GLU A 157 -2.50 -18.19 -6.17
N PRO A 158 -3.83 -18.30 -6.42
CA PRO A 158 -4.32 -19.07 -7.54
C PRO A 158 -3.86 -18.54 -8.89
N VAL A 159 -3.62 -17.23 -9.00
CA VAL A 159 -3.16 -16.59 -10.25
C VAL A 159 -1.67 -16.80 -10.47
N LEU A 160 -0.88 -16.88 -9.40
CA LEU A 160 0.57 -17.15 -9.50
C LEU A 160 0.89 -18.60 -9.80
N LEU A 161 0.04 -19.54 -9.34
CA LEU A 161 0.23 -20.97 -9.58
C LEU A 161 -0.08 -21.42 -11.04
N VAL A 162 -0.76 -20.58 -11.81
CA VAL A 162 -1.16 -20.87 -13.21
C VAL A 162 -0.12 -20.34 -14.22
N LYS A 163 0.90 -19.61 -13.77
CA LYS A 163 2.02 -19.13 -14.60
C LYS A 163 3.19 -20.09 -14.53
#